data_5b34c56f2eca1523d8f8c8bbb4c41ee3
#
_entry.id   5b34c56f2eca1523d8f8c8bbb4c41ee3
#
_cell.length_a   1.000
_cell.length_b   1.000
_cell.length_c   1.000
_cell.angle_alpha   90.00
_cell.angle_beta   90.00
_cell.angle_gamma   90.00
#
_symmetry.space_group_name_H-M   'P 1'
#
loop_
_entity.id
_entity.type
_entity.pdbx_description
1 polymer ?
#
loop_
_entity_poly.entity_id
_entity_poly.type
_entity_poly.pdbx_seq_one_letter_code
_entity_poly.pdbx_strand_id
1 'polypeptide(L)'
;MSSNAINLYIGNHNAASITDFIEFLSIEANDAGMRPIITHQLFQDTKNIVIECFNKDLNKNIKKLFSKHDPRLALVATEIVKDGMLNSTEPGKDEKQEGWYNTRSKYWLKRSKCFFDIVDYFGTIICVSEEIFYSIKALNLEANVIYWPPRFYGNLECFYENWRSKNIETLKSHEFLYSGSLTSYRMSQLETLLAAEVTLLSIKQDSPDVVRQRLSMQTGLTLGPKHYKNTRQLSKMRVLWCLNNMYPFVMERCSAATDLDNFCLFYDDVEELIDIAQDIGTVYPKSIENNHAFAMATKNLPSVLLPIL
;
A
#
# COMPACT_ATOMS: atom_id res chain seq x y z
N MET A 1 -24.72 -18.60 -1.50
CA MET A 1 -24.35 -17.34 -0.82
C MET A 1 -25.35 -16.28 -1.17
N SER A 2 -25.55 -15.23 -0.34
CA SER A 2 -26.48 -14.15 -0.69
C SER A 2 -26.01 -13.45 -1.97
N SER A 3 -26.95 -12.98 -2.80
CA SER A 3 -26.67 -12.34 -4.10
C SER A 3 -25.75 -11.11 -4.01
N ASN A 4 -25.49 -10.57 -2.81
CA ASN A 4 -24.70 -9.37 -2.55
C ASN A 4 -23.37 -9.63 -1.84
N ALA A 5 -22.78 -10.81 -1.94
CA ALA A 5 -21.48 -11.08 -1.35
C ALA A 5 -20.36 -10.89 -2.39
N ILE A 6 -19.22 -10.35 -1.93
CA ILE A 6 -17.99 -10.26 -2.69
C ILE A 6 -16.85 -10.94 -1.92
N ASN A 7 -16.12 -11.79 -2.58
CA ASN A 7 -15.03 -12.54 -1.99
C ASN A 7 -13.69 -11.78 -2.16
N LEU A 8 -13.07 -11.40 -1.07
CA LEU A 8 -11.70 -10.90 -1.04
C LEU A 8 -10.77 -12.10 -0.87
N TYR A 9 -10.23 -12.57 -1.99
CA TYR A 9 -9.31 -13.71 -2.00
C TYR A 9 -7.90 -13.26 -1.66
N ILE A 10 -7.40 -13.70 -0.52
CA ILE A 10 -6.07 -13.32 0.00
C ILE A 10 -4.98 -14.36 -0.32
N GLY A 11 -5.32 -15.47 -0.97
CA GLY A 11 -4.36 -16.50 -1.37
C GLY A 11 -3.55 -17.05 -0.21
N ASN A 12 -2.23 -17.09 -0.40
CA ASN A 12 -1.28 -17.52 0.63
C ASN A 12 -0.70 -16.35 1.44
N HIS A 13 -1.28 -15.15 1.32
CA HIS A 13 -0.84 -14.03 2.16
C HIS A 13 -1.16 -14.30 3.62
N ASN A 14 -0.25 -13.87 4.49
CA ASN A 14 -0.62 -13.65 5.88
C ASN A 14 -1.56 -12.44 5.93
N ALA A 15 -2.75 -12.61 6.49
CA ALA A 15 -3.73 -11.53 6.61
C ALA A 15 -3.12 -10.27 7.25
N ALA A 16 -2.25 -10.44 8.25
CA ALA A 16 -1.55 -9.33 8.90
C ALA A 16 -0.64 -8.50 7.94
N SER A 17 -0.10 -9.12 6.88
CA SER A 17 0.79 -8.43 5.93
C SER A 17 0.05 -7.60 4.89
N ILE A 18 -1.26 -7.80 4.73
CA ILE A 18 -2.13 -7.14 3.74
C ILE A 18 -3.38 -6.54 4.37
N THR A 19 -3.35 -6.31 5.68
CA THR A 19 -4.51 -5.79 6.45
C THR A 19 -5.04 -4.50 5.84
N ASP A 20 -4.16 -3.58 5.46
CA ASP A 20 -4.56 -2.29 4.88
C ASP A 20 -5.38 -2.49 3.58
N PHE A 21 -4.99 -3.44 2.73
CA PHE A 21 -5.75 -3.80 1.52
C PHE A 21 -7.11 -4.40 1.86
N ILE A 22 -7.15 -5.31 2.84
CA ILE A 22 -8.38 -5.98 3.27
C ILE A 22 -9.35 -4.94 3.85
N GLU A 23 -8.86 -4.05 4.69
CA GLU A 23 -9.65 -2.99 5.33
C GLU A 23 -10.25 -2.06 4.27
N PHE A 24 -9.42 -1.47 3.42
CA PHE A 24 -9.90 -0.52 2.41
C PHE A 24 -10.81 -1.18 1.38
N LEU A 25 -10.51 -2.39 0.91
CA LEU A 25 -11.41 -3.12 0.00
C LEU A 25 -12.72 -3.53 0.67
N SER A 26 -12.70 -3.79 1.98
CA SER A 26 -13.93 -4.09 2.72
C SER A 26 -14.83 -2.86 2.82
N ILE A 27 -14.27 -1.68 3.06
CA ILE A 27 -15.01 -0.42 3.06
C ILE A 27 -15.55 -0.12 1.66
N GLU A 28 -14.71 -0.24 0.62
CA GLU A 28 -15.13 -0.07 -0.77
C GLU A 28 -16.29 -1.01 -1.15
N ALA A 29 -16.25 -2.27 -0.70
CA ALA A 29 -17.32 -3.23 -0.94
C ALA A 29 -18.61 -2.82 -0.21
N ASN A 30 -18.52 -2.41 1.06
CA ASN A 30 -19.69 -1.97 1.82
C ASN A 30 -20.33 -0.72 1.20
N ASP A 31 -19.52 0.26 0.77
CA ASP A 31 -19.99 1.48 0.10
C ASP A 31 -20.66 1.19 -1.24
N ALA A 32 -20.23 0.12 -1.91
CA ALA A 32 -20.86 -0.39 -3.13
C ALA A 32 -22.09 -1.29 -2.85
N GLY A 33 -22.55 -1.40 -1.60
CA GLY A 33 -23.69 -2.23 -1.20
C GLY A 33 -23.42 -3.72 -1.17
N MET A 34 -22.15 -4.14 -1.16
CA MET A 34 -21.73 -5.55 -1.13
C MET A 34 -21.21 -5.94 0.25
N ARG A 35 -21.42 -7.18 0.63
CA ARG A 35 -20.87 -7.75 1.87
C ARG A 35 -19.52 -8.42 1.59
N PRO A 36 -18.40 -7.90 2.07
CA PRO A 36 -17.09 -8.54 1.89
C PRO A 36 -16.99 -9.84 2.70
N ILE A 37 -16.38 -10.85 2.10
CA ILE A 37 -16.00 -12.12 2.73
C ILE A 37 -14.53 -12.35 2.44
N ILE A 38 -13.71 -12.52 3.48
CA ILE A 38 -12.26 -12.70 3.35
C ILE A 38 -11.97 -14.20 3.37
N THR A 39 -11.34 -14.73 2.31
CA THR A 39 -11.07 -16.16 2.22
C THR A 39 -9.77 -16.51 1.49
N HIS A 40 -9.37 -17.77 1.64
CA HIS A 40 -8.29 -18.42 0.86
C HIS A 40 -8.83 -19.28 -0.30
N GLN A 41 -10.12 -19.15 -0.64
CA GLN A 41 -10.77 -19.93 -1.69
C GLN A 41 -11.47 -19.04 -2.71
N LEU A 42 -11.45 -19.45 -3.97
CA LEU A 42 -12.23 -18.82 -5.04
C LEU A 42 -13.60 -19.50 -5.17
N PHE A 43 -14.63 -18.70 -5.41
CA PHE A 43 -16.01 -19.19 -5.57
C PHE A 43 -16.53 -18.89 -6.97
N GLN A 44 -17.05 -19.90 -7.64
CA GLN A 44 -17.55 -19.78 -9.01
C GLN A 44 -18.81 -18.92 -9.13
N ASP A 45 -19.65 -18.91 -8.09
CA ASP A 45 -20.95 -18.21 -8.10
C ASP A 45 -20.91 -16.86 -7.38
N THR A 46 -19.71 -16.29 -7.14
CA THR A 46 -19.52 -15.05 -6.41
C THR A 46 -18.48 -14.20 -7.13
N LYS A 47 -18.59 -12.89 -7.05
CA LYS A 47 -17.51 -11.99 -7.48
C LYS A 47 -16.30 -12.19 -6.57
N ASN A 48 -15.13 -12.35 -7.19
CA ASN A 48 -13.88 -12.55 -6.47
C ASN A 48 -12.92 -11.40 -6.80
N ILE A 49 -12.39 -10.76 -5.77
CA ILE A 49 -11.27 -9.82 -5.88
C ILE A 49 -10.02 -10.54 -5.40
N VAL A 50 -9.11 -10.81 -6.30
CA VAL A 50 -7.81 -11.42 -6.02
C VAL A 50 -6.83 -10.33 -5.65
N ILE A 51 -6.40 -10.30 -4.38
CA ILE A 51 -5.28 -9.45 -3.98
C ILE A 51 -4.01 -10.16 -4.44
N GLU A 52 -3.18 -9.47 -5.19
CA GLU A 52 -2.06 -10.00 -5.94
C GLU A 52 -1.29 -11.16 -5.28
N CYS A 53 -1.49 -12.37 -5.78
CA CYS A 53 -0.88 -13.60 -5.27
C CYS A 53 -0.59 -14.57 -6.42
N PHE A 54 0.41 -14.27 -7.26
CA PHE A 54 0.70 -15.06 -8.46
C PHE A 54 1.53 -16.30 -8.14
N ASN A 55 0.87 -17.46 -8.18
CA ASN A 55 1.51 -18.77 -8.00
C ASN A 55 0.79 -19.84 -8.84
N LYS A 56 1.37 -21.04 -8.92
CA LYS A 56 0.85 -22.14 -9.73
C LYS A 56 -0.52 -22.66 -9.26
N ASP A 57 -0.78 -22.63 -7.95
CA ASP A 57 -2.02 -23.13 -7.38
C ASP A 57 -3.18 -22.19 -7.71
N LEU A 58 -2.95 -20.87 -7.59
CA LEU A 58 -3.91 -19.87 -8.06
C LEU A 58 -4.21 -20.05 -9.55
N ASN A 59 -3.17 -20.17 -10.39
CA ASN A 59 -3.36 -20.36 -11.83
C ASN A 59 -4.22 -21.57 -12.15
N LYS A 60 -3.95 -22.71 -11.50
CA LYS A 60 -4.74 -23.92 -11.66
C LYS A 60 -6.20 -23.74 -11.27
N ASN A 61 -6.45 -23.05 -10.15
CA ASN A 61 -7.79 -22.79 -9.65
C ASN A 61 -8.55 -21.82 -10.56
N ILE A 62 -7.92 -20.72 -11.01
CA ILE A 62 -8.54 -19.77 -11.94
C ILE A 62 -8.92 -20.48 -13.25
N LYS A 63 -8.00 -21.21 -13.87
CA LYS A 63 -8.26 -21.93 -15.13
C LYS A 63 -9.33 -23.02 -15.02
N LYS A 64 -9.52 -23.57 -13.83
CA LYS A 64 -10.56 -24.57 -13.56
C LYS A 64 -11.94 -23.95 -13.36
N LEU A 65 -12.03 -22.76 -12.73
CA LEU A 65 -13.28 -22.18 -12.25
C LEU A 65 -13.84 -21.10 -13.17
N PHE A 66 -13.00 -20.43 -13.95
CA PHE A 66 -13.37 -19.23 -14.71
C PHE A 66 -13.01 -19.35 -16.18
N SER A 67 -13.75 -18.64 -17.01
CA SER A 67 -13.42 -18.41 -18.43
C SER A 67 -12.46 -17.22 -18.57
N LYS A 68 -11.91 -17.00 -19.78
CA LYS A 68 -11.20 -15.75 -20.08
C LYS A 68 -12.17 -14.58 -19.97
N HIS A 69 -11.64 -13.45 -19.48
CA HIS A 69 -12.37 -12.17 -19.28
C HIS A 69 -13.63 -12.32 -18.41
N ASP A 70 -13.57 -13.22 -17.41
CA ASP A 70 -14.72 -13.50 -16.55
C ASP A 70 -15.07 -12.26 -15.69
N PRO A 71 -16.30 -11.70 -15.82
CA PRO A 71 -16.69 -10.49 -15.10
C PRO A 71 -16.78 -10.68 -13.57
N ARG A 72 -16.78 -11.95 -13.10
CA ARG A 72 -16.79 -12.28 -11.66
C ARG A 72 -15.40 -12.33 -11.07
N LEU A 73 -14.35 -12.12 -11.87
CA LEU A 73 -12.97 -12.20 -11.43
C LEU A 73 -12.27 -10.85 -11.63
N ALA A 74 -11.89 -10.21 -10.53
CA ALA A 74 -11.13 -8.98 -10.52
C ALA A 74 -9.76 -9.20 -9.86
N LEU A 75 -8.75 -8.47 -10.32
CA LEU A 75 -7.40 -8.46 -9.77
C LEU A 75 -7.10 -7.10 -9.15
N VAL A 76 -6.52 -7.05 -7.94
CA VAL A 76 -5.83 -5.88 -7.42
C VAL A 76 -4.36 -5.99 -7.79
N ALA A 77 -3.92 -5.16 -8.73
CA ALA A 77 -2.54 -5.10 -9.21
C ALA A 77 -1.74 -4.10 -8.36
N THR A 78 -0.67 -4.59 -7.75
CA THR A 78 0.21 -3.83 -6.83
C THR A 78 1.61 -3.61 -7.40
N GLU A 79 1.93 -4.22 -8.53
CA GLU A 79 3.26 -4.22 -9.14
C GLU A 79 3.23 -3.67 -10.56
N ILE A 80 4.26 -2.90 -10.92
CA ILE A 80 4.45 -2.40 -12.29
C ILE A 80 4.79 -3.57 -13.21
N VAL A 81 4.23 -3.53 -14.42
CA VAL A 81 4.64 -4.40 -15.52
C VAL A 81 5.51 -3.62 -16.50
N LYS A 82 6.72 -4.07 -16.73
CA LYS A 82 7.64 -3.50 -17.71
C LYS A 82 8.44 -4.63 -18.39
N ASP A 83 8.62 -4.55 -19.69
CA ASP A 83 9.43 -5.51 -20.48
C ASP A 83 9.04 -6.98 -20.24
N GLY A 84 7.74 -7.26 -20.12
CA GLY A 84 7.20 -8.60 -19.88
C GLY A 84 7.48 -9.15 -18.46
N MET A 85 7.81 -8.28 -17.51
CA MET A 85 8.08 -8.66 -16.14
C MET A 85 7.34 -7.78 -15.14
N LEU A 86 6.93 -8.39 -14.02
CA LEU A 86 6.47 -7.67 -12.84
C LEU A 86 7.69 -7.05 -12.16
N ASN A 87 7.49 -5.82 -11.68
CA ASN A 87 8.46 -5.08 -10.89
C ASN A 87 9.85 -4.96 -11.54
N SER A 88 9.89 -4.77 -12.87
CA SER A 88 11.10 -4.58 -13.63
C SER A 88 11.67 -3.17 -13.39
N THR A 89 12.38 -2.98 -12.29
CA THR A 89 13.23 -1.82 -12.06
C THR A 89 14.67 -2.16 -12.44
N GLU A 90 15.35 -1.30 -13.20
CA GLU A 90 16.77 -1.46 -13.41
C GLU A 90 17.52 -1.17 -12.10
N PRO A 91 18.33 -2.13 -11.61
CA PRO A 91 19.16 -1.89 -10.43
C PRO A 91 20.19 -0.79 -10.74
N GLY A 92 20.43 0.10 -9.78
CA GLY A 92 21.61 0.94 -9.80
C GLY A 92 22.87 0.07 -9.87
N LYS A 93 23.93 0.56 -10.54
CA LYS A 93 25.16 -0.21 -10.73
C LYS A 93 25.84 -0.62 -9.43
N ASP A 94 25.55 0.07 -8.33
CA ASP A 94 26.21 -0.06 -7.03
C ASP A 94 25.38 -0.78 -5.96
N GLU A 95 24.13 -1.15 -6.25
CA GLU A 95 23.27 -1.84 -5.30
C GLU A 95 23.40 -3.37 -5.45
N LYS A 96 23.91 -4.02 -4.42
CA LYS A 96 23.67 -5.44 -4.21
C LYS A 96 22.20 -5.63 -3.92
N GLN A 97 21.45 -6.06 -4.92
CA GLN A 97 20.04 -6.34 -4.74
C GLN A 97 19.87 -7.61 -3.93
N GLU A 98 19.29 -7.45 -2.79
CA GLU A 98 18.96 -8.57 -1.92
C GLU A 98 17.60 -9.15 -2.26
N GLY A 99 17.56 -10.47 -2.37
CA GLY A 99 16.38 -11.27 -2.33
C GLY A 99 15.35 -11.03 -3.44
N TRP A 100 14.14 -10.88 -3.03
CA TRP A 100 12.95 -10.89 -3.87
C TRP A 100 12.70 -9.61 -4.69
N TYR A 101 13.43 -8.53 -4.40
CA TYR A 101 13.39 -7.30 -5.19
C TYR A 101 14.37 -7.25 -6.37
N ASN A 102 15.19 -8.26 -6.52
CA ASN A 102 15.99 -8.38 -7.72
C ASN A 102 15.08 -8.78 -8.89
N THR A 103 14.92 -7.91 -9.89
CA THR A 103 14.10 -8.17 -11.08
C THR A 103 14.53 -9.40 -11.86
N ARG A 104 15.79 -9.79 -11.74
CA ARG A 104 16.34 -11.04 -12.30
C ARG A 104 16.24 -12.23 -11.35
N SER A 105 15.69 -12.04 -10.13
CA SER A 105 15.54 -13.15 -9.20
C SER A 105 14.58 -14.20 -9.74
N LYS A 106 14.82 -15.45 -9.38
CA LYS A 106 13.91 -16.56 -9.71
C LYS A 106 12.49 -16.33 -9.17
N TYR A 107 12.36 -15.54 -8.10
CA TYR A 107 11.09 -15.17 -7.52
C TYR A 107 10.25 -14.33 -8.49
N TRP A 108 10.80 -13.20 -8.98
CA TRP A 108 10.08 -12.29 -9.88
C TRP A 108 9.82 -12.91 -11.24
N LEU A 109 10.77 -13.65 -11.78
CA LEU A 109 10.59 -14.42 -13.02
C LEU A 109 9.42 -15.42 -12.91
N LYS A 110 9.34 -16.14 -11.78
CA LYS A 110 8.25 -17.09 -11.53
C LYS A 110 6.90 -16.39 -11.36
N ARG A 111 6.86 -15.27 -10.62
CA ARG A 111 5.64 -14.46 -10.45
C ARG A 111 5.15 -13.90 -11.77
N SER A 112 6.04 -13.28 -12.56
CA SER A 112 5.71 -12.74 -13.88
C SER A 112 5.14 -13.81 -14.80
N LYS A 113 5.77 -14.98 -14.85
CA LYS A 113 5.25 -16.11 -15.62
C LYS A 113 3.84 -16.53 -15.16
N CYS A 114 3.60 -16.58 -13.84
CA CYS A 114 2.29 -16.92 -13.32
C CYS A 114 1.26 -15.83 -13.63
N PHE A 115 1.63 -14.56 -13.56
CA PHE A 115 0.77 -13.43 -13.93
C PHE A 115 0.33 -13.51 -15.39
N PHE A 116 1.27 -13.60 -16.33
CA PHE A 116 0.96 -13.66 -17.77
C PHE A 116 0.19 -14.93 -18.17
N ASP A 117 0.29 -15.99 -17.38
CA ASP A 117 -0.45 -17.24 -17.61
C ASP A 117 -1.95 -17.13 -17.29
N ILE A 118 -2.36 -16.14 -16.49
CA ILE A 118 -3.75 -15.98 -16.03
C ILE A 118 -4.34 -14.58 -16.22
N VAL A 119 -3.56 -13.58 -16.62
CA VAL A 119 -4.05 -12.19 -16.68
C VAL A 119 -5.28 -12.05 -17.58
N ASP A 120 -5.39 -12.81 -18.67
CA ASP A 120 -6.55 -12.82 -19.56
C ASP A 120 -7.83 -13.40 -18.93
N TYR A 121 -7.77 -14.01 -17.76
CA TYR A 121 -8.95 -14.54 -17.09
C TYR A 121 -9.70 -13.46 -16.30
N PHE A 122 -9.03 -12.36 -15.96
CA PHE A 122 -9.66 -11.28 -15.23
C PHE A 122 -10.53 -10.42 -16.14
N GLY A 123 -11.78 -10.21 -15.74
CA GLY A 123 -12.67 -9.23 -16.39
C GLY A 123 -12.34 -7.81 -15.97
N THR A 124 -11.75 -7.62 -14.77
CA THR A 124 -11.35 -6.31 -14.28
C THR A 124 -9.98 -6.37 -13.61
N ILE A 125 -9.17 -5.31 -13.79
CA ILE A 125 -7.90 -5.13 -13.10
C ILE A 125 -7.92 -3.76 -12.40
N ILE A 126 -7.81 -3.78 -11.07
CA ILE A 126 -7.82 -2.60 -10.20
C ILE A 126 -6.37 -2.24 -9.89
N CYS A 127 -5.90 -1.12 -10.38
CA CYS A 127 -4.50 -0.69 -10.24
C CYS A 127 -4.36 0.29 -9.07
N VAL A 128 -3.48 0.00 -8.12
CA VAL A 128 -3.32 0.80 -6.89
C VAL A 128 -2.52 2.09 -7.10
N SER A 129 -1.88 2.31 -8.25
CA SER A 129 -1.20 3.55 -8.59
C SER A 129 -1.36 3.87 -10.08
N GLU A 130 -1.16 5.14 -10.45
CA GLU A 130 -1.21 5.57 -11.84
C GLU A 130 -0.15 4.87 -12.70
N GLU A 131 1.07 4.70 -12.19
CA GLU A 131 2.14 4.03 -12.92
C GLU A 131 1.79 2.56 -13.22
N ILE A 132 1.20 1.85 -12.25
CA ILE A 132 0.68 0.49 -12.45
C ILE A 132 -0.44 0.51 -13.48
N PHE A 133 -1.38 1.45 -13.38
CA PHE A 133 -2.48 1.60 -14.32
C PHE A 133 -2.00 1.76 -15.77
N TYR A 134 -1.06 2.67 -16.00
CA TYR A 134 -0.51 2.86 -17.35
C TYR A 134 0.30 1.65 -17.82
N SER A 135 1.06 1.00 -16.93
CA SER A 135 1.83 -0.20 -17.27
C SER A 135 0.95 -1.38 -17.67
N ILE A 136 -0.17 -1.58 -16.96
CA ILE A 136 -1.16 -2.63 -17.29
C ILE A 136 -1.94 -2.28 -18.57
N LYS A 137 -2.35 -1.02 -18.73
CA LYS A 137 -3.01 -0.56 -19.98
C LYS A 137 -2.14 -0.78 -21.21
N ALA A 138 -0.83 -0.61 -21.10
CA ALA A 138 0.10 -0.84 -22.19
C ALA A 138 0.15 -2.31 -22.67
N LEU A 139 -0.37 -3.24 -21.88
CA LEU A 139 -0.50 -4.65 -22.29
C LEU A 139 -1.63 -4.90 -23.29
N ASN A 140 -2.52 -3.92 -23.52
CA ASN A 140 -3.69 -4.02 -24.41
C ASN A 140 -4.57 -5.25 -24.11
N LEU A 141 -4.82 -5.51 -22.83
CA LEU A 141 -5.70 -6.57 -22.37
C LEU A 141 -7.18 -6.23 -22.66
N GLU A 142 -8.02 -7.24 -22.89
CA GLU A 142 -9.47 -7.05 -22.98
C GLU A 142 -10.15 -6.75 -21.64
N ALA A 143 -9.43 -6.91 -20.52
CA ALA A 143 -9.93 -6.60 -19.20
C ALA A 143 -10.24 -5.10 -19.03
N ASN A 144 -11.28 -4.80 -18.24
CA ASN A 144 -11.54 -3.43 -17.80
C ASN A 144 -10.47 -3.02 -16.79
N VAL A 145 -9.53 -2.16 -17.21
CA VAL A 145 -8.45 -1.66 -16.35
C VAL A 145 -8.89 -0.36 -15.70
N ILE A 146 -8.98 -0.35 -14.37
CA ILE A 146 -9.41 0.81 -13.58
C ILE A 146 -8.32 1.24 -12.62
N TYR A 147 -8.24 2.53 -12.39
CA TYR A 147 -7.37 3.12 -11.38
C TYR A 147 -8.12 3.22 -10.05
N TRP A 148 -7.47 2.82 -8.94
CA TRP A 148 -8.00 2.98 -7.59
C TRP A 148 -7.49 4.32 -7.02
N PRO A 149 -8.30 5.38 -7.07
CA PRO A 149 -7.88 6.67 -6.55
C PRO A 149 -7.71 6.63 -5.02
N PRO A 150 -6.80 7.42 -4.45
CA PRO A 150 -6.71 7.55 -3.00
C PRO A 150 -7.98 8.19 -2.46
N ARG A 151 -8.51 7.59 -1.38
CA ARG A 151 -9.75 8.02 -0.76
C ARG A 151 -9.61 8.04 0.76
N PHE A 152 -10.30 8.98 1.39
CA PHE A 152 -10.45 9.00 2.83
C PHE A 152 -11.62 8.10 3.25
N TYR A 153 -11.31 7.09 4.07
CA TYR A 153 -12.27 6.10 4.60
C TYR A 153 -12.59 6.32 6.08
N GLY A 154 -11.89 7.24 6.74
CA GLY A 154 -12.00 7.49 8.16
C GLY A 154 -13.25 8.32 8.53
N ASN A 155 -13.50 8.43 9.83
CA ASN A 155 -14.50 9.33 10.38
C ASN A 155 -13.87 10.65 10.81
N LEU A 156 -14.29 11.75 10.20
CA LEU A 156 -13.79 13.10 10.51
C LEU A 156 -14.08 13.54 11.96
N GLU A 157 -15.16 13.06 12.58
CA GLU A 157 -15.48 13.38 13.98
C GLU A 157 -14.46 12.72 14.93
N CYS A 158 -14.15 11.44 14.71
CA CYS A 158 -13.09 10.74 15.44
C CYS A 158 -11.73 11.40 15.23
N PHE A 159 -11.48 11.99 14.04
CA PHE A 159 -10.30 12.76 13.76
C PHE A 159 -10.13 13.97 14.68
N TYR A 160 -11.16 14.81 14.78
CA TYR A 160 -11.10 16.02 15.63
C TYR A 160 -10.93 15.67 17.10
N GLU A 161 -11.53 14.60 17.58
CA GLU A 161 -11.35 14.11 18.95
C GLU A 161 -9.92 13.62 19.19
N ASN A 162 -9.36 12.84 18.29
CA ASN A 162 -8.00 12.36 18.36
C ASN A 162 -6.98 13.49 18.24
N TRP A 163 -7.22 14.47 17.38
CA TRP A 163 -6.33 15.63 17.22
C TRP A 163 -6.35 16.55 18.44
N ARG A 164 -7.52 16.83 19.03
CA ARG A 164 -7.66 17.65 20.24
C ARG A 164 -7.06 16.99 21.48
N SER A 165 -7.08 15.66 21.54
CA SER A 165 -6.51 14.92 22.68
C SER A 165 -4.99 14.76 22.60
N LYS A 166 -4.38 14.98 21.44
CA LYS A 166 -2.94 14.90 21.23
C LYS A 166 -2.26 16.25 21.50
N ASN A 167 -2.09 16.57 22.77
CA ASN A 167 -1.22 17.68 23.16
C ASN A 167 0.23 17.33 22.79
N ILE A 168 0.84 18.16 21.95
CA ILE A 168 2.20 18.01 21.44
C ILE A 168 3.24 17.89 22.59
N GLU A 169 2.98 18.53 23.73
CA GLU A 169 3.89 18.57 24.88
C GLU A 169 3.99 17.27 25.69
N THR A 170 2.97 16.38 25.62
CA THR A 170 2.97 15.12 26.39
C THR A 170 3.56 13.94 25.62
N LEU A 171 4.15 14.19 24.48
CA LEU A 171 4.00 13.24 23.43
C LEU A 171 5.08 12.26 23.22
N LYS A 172 6.32 12.38 23.61
CA LYS A 172 7.19 11.64 22.70
C LYS A 172 8.34 10.95 23.39
N SER A 173 8.14 9.65 23.53
CA SER A 173 9.25 8.76 23.79
C SER A 173 10.19 8.60 22.57
N HIS A 174 9.69 8.90 21.35
CA HIS A 174 10.44 8.69 20.10
C HIS A 174 10.03 9.71 19.03
N GLU A 175 10.99 10.21 18.24
CA GLU A 175 10.74 11.10 17.10
C GLU A 175 10.10 10.35 15.95
N PHE A 176 10.52 9.12 15.66
CA PHE A 176 10.02 8.33 14.56
C PHE A 176 9.48 6.98 14.96
N LEU A 177 8.44 6.55 14.20
CA LEU A 177 7.93 5.20 14.15
C LEU A 177 8.27 4.59 12.79
N TYR A 178 8.99 3.49 12.78
CA TYR A 178 9.18 2.68 11.59
C TYR A 178 8.42 1.36 11.70
N SER A 179 7.61 1.04 10.68
CA SER A 179 6.97 -0.27 10.53
C SER A 179 7.21 -0.83 9.13
N GLY A 180 7.73 -2.04 9.04
CA GLY A 180 7.95 -2.72 7.76
C GLY A 180 9.15 -3.64 7.74
N SER A 181 9.40 -4.27 6.58
CA SER A 181 10.56 -5.14 6.38
C SER A 181 11.86 -4.33 6.35
N LEU A 182 12.88 -4.86 7.01
CA LEU A 182 14.21 -4.26 7.01
C LEU A 182 15.01 -4.78 5.81
N THR A 183 15.33 -3.90 4.88
CA THR A 183 16.31 -4.14 3.81
C THR A 183 17.65 -3.53 4.22
N SER A 184 18.75 -3.90 3.56
CA SER A 184 20.07 -3.29 3.86
C SER A 184 20.03 -1.78 3.72
N TYR A 185 19.32 -1.26 2.71
CA TYR A 185 19.14 0.17 2.48
C TYR A 185 18.42 0.85 3.66
N ARG A 186 17.31 0.27 4.12
CA ARG A 186 16.55 0.79 5.26
C ARG A 186 17.35 0.69 6.55
N MET A 187 18.04 -0.42 6.75
CA MET A 187 18.91 -0.61 7.91
C MET A 187 19.97 0.49 7.99
N SER A 188 20.66 0.81 6.87
CA SER A 188 21.67 1.86 6.88
C SER A 188 21.10 3.23 7.23
N GLN A 189 19.90 3.58 6.76
CA GLN A 189 19.25 4.84 7.17
C GLN A 189 18.91 4.86 8.66
N LEU A 190 18.32 3.76 9.18
CA LEU A 190 17.96 3.69 10.59
C LEU A 190 19.18 3.70 11.50
N GLU A 191 20.28 3.07 11.12
CA GLU A 191 21.55 3.09 11.84
C GLU A 191 22.15 4.51 11.86
N THR A 192 22.05 5.27 10.77
CA THR A 192 22.51 6.66 10.71
C THR A 192 21.67 7.55 11.65
N LEU A 193 20.35 7.39 11.67
CA LEU A 193 19.49 8.11 12.61
C LEU A 193 19.84 7.82 14.06
N LEU A 194 20.05 6.55 14.41
CA LEU A 194 20.44 6.16 15.77
C LEU A 194 21.81 6.71 16.14
N ALA A 195 22.77 6.78 15.20
CA ALA A 195 24.08 7.38 15.42
C ALA A 195 24.01 8.90 15.63
N ALA A 196 22.97 9.55 15.10
CA ALA A 196 22.66 10.98 15.32
C ALA A 196 21.78 11.21 16.56
N GLU A 197 21.64 10.21 17.44
CA GLU A 197 20.82 10.26 18.67
C GLU A 197 19.33 10.49 18.46
N VAL A 198 18.84 10.29 17.22
CA VAL A 198 17.41 10.34 16.91
C VAL A 198 16.74 9.10 17.46
N THR A 199 15.68 9.26 18.25
CA THR A 199 14.98 8.13 18.85
C THR A 199 13.99 7.51 17.87
N LEU A 200 14.08 6.19 17.73
CA LEU A 200 13.32 5.42 16.76
C LEU A 200 12.65 4.22 17.41
N LEU A 201 11.33 4.12 17.23
CA LEU A 201 10.58 2.92 17.55
C LEU A 201 10.37 2.08 16.28
N SER A 202 10.91 0.88 16.26
CA SER A 202 10.74 -0.06 15.14
C SER A 202 9.78 -1.19 15.49
N ILE A 203 8.80 -1.44 14.61
CA ILE A 203 7.83 -2.51 14.77
C ILE A 203 8.01 -3.53 13.65
N LYS A 204 7.97 -4.81 13.99
CA LYS A 204 7.99 -5.88 13.00
C LYS A 204 6.73 -5.84 12.12
N GLN A 205 6.89 -6.21 10.86
CA GLN A 205 5.85 -6.16 9.82
C GLN A 205 4.60 -6.99 10.16
N ASP A 206 4.73 -8.03 10.96
CA ASP A 206 3.67 -8.94 11.37
C ASP A 206 2.99 -8.57 12.71
N SER A 207 3.31 -7.37 13.23
CA SER A 207 2.65 -6.86 14.42
C SER A 207 1.18 -6.52 14.15
N PRO A 208 0.24 -6.83 15.05
CA PRO A 208 -1.16 -6.47 14.91
C PRO A 208 -1.37 -4.96 14.75
N ASP A 209 -2.36 -4.56 13.95
CA ASP A 209 -2.65 -3.15 13.68
C ASP A 209 -2.94 -2.32 14.94
N VAL A 210 -3.60 -2.93 15.92
CA VAL A 210 -3.84 -2.31 17.23
C VAL A 210 -2.53 -1.91 17.92
N VAL A 211 -1.46 -2.67 17.73
CA VAL A 211 -0.14 -2.34 18.28
C VAL A 211 0.46 -1.17 17.50
N ARG A 212 0.35 -1.17 16.17
CA ARG A 212 0.79 -0.03 15.33
C ARG A 212 0.05 1.25 15.71
N GLN A 213 -1.26 1.19 15.88
CA GLN A 213 -2.07 2.34 16.31
C GLN A 213 -1.60 2.89 17.66
N ARG A 214 -1.43 2.05 18.66
CA ARG A 214 -0.99 2.48 19.99
C ARG A 214 0.39 3.11 19.97
N LEU A 215 1.29 2.53 19.18
CA LEU A 215 2.67 3.01 19.09
C LEU A 215 2.77 4.31 18.30
N SER A 216 1.97 4.49 17.24
CA SER A 216 1.91 5.75 16.50
C SER A 216 1.38 6.92 17.33
N MET A 217 0.63 6.64 18.41
CA MET A 217 0.22 7.67 19.38
C MET A 217 1.36 8.13 20.28
N GLN A 218 2.44 7.36 20.40
CA GLN A 218 3.59 7.62 21.28
C GLN A 218 4.80 8.20 20.54
N THR A 219 4.71 8.31 19.22
CA THR A 219 5.80 8.79 18.37
C THR A 219 5.47 10.11 17.70
N GLY A 220 6.49 10.79 17.21
CA GLY A 220 6.33 12.01 16.43
C GLY A 220 5.75 11.72 15.06
N LEU A 221 6.54 11.11 14.19
CA LEU A 221 6.22 10.88 12.79
C LEU A 221 6.34 9.41 12.43
N THR A 222 5.45 8.92 11.58
CA THR A 222 5.63 7.62 10.92
C THR A 222 6.63 7.78 9.77
N LEU A 223 7.69 6.98 9.80
CA LEU A 223 8.77 7.01 8.81
C LEU A 223 8.48 6.04 7.66
N GLY A 224 8.55 6.55 6.44
CA GLY A 224 8.34 5.78 5.22
C GLY A 224 9.55 5.75 4.27
N PRO A 225 10.67 5.10 4.64
CA PRO A 225 11.81 4.98 3.75
C PRO A 225 11.49 4.11 2.54
N LYS A 226 12.11 4.41 1.40
CA LYS A 226 12.07 3.55 0.21
C LYS A 226 12.48 2.12 0.56
N HIS A 227 12.00 1.19 -0.23
CA HIS A 227 12.40 -0.20 -0.04
C HIS A 227 13.87 -0.43 -0.40
N TYR A 228 14.31 0.21 -1.49
CA TYR A 228 15.70 0.33 -1.96
C TYR A 228 15.93 1.74 -2.49
N LYS A 229 17.20 2.13 -2.60
CA LYS A 229 17.61 3.45 -3.09
C LYS A 229 16.93 3.82 -4.42
N ASN A 230 16.79 2.86 -5.33
CA ASN A 230 16.19 3.05 -6.65
C ASN A 230 14.68 2.71 -6.71
N THR A 231 14.00 2.58 -5.57
CA THR A 231 12.54 2.43 -5.56
C THR A 231 11.89 3.66 -6.17
N ARG A 232 11.12 3.45 -7.24
CA ARG A 232 10.50 4.53 -8.02
C ARG A 232 9.18 4.99 -7.47
N GLN A 233 8.45 4.08 -6.80
CA GLN A 233 7.09 4.32 -6.36
C GLN A 233 7.00 4.51 -4.86
N LEU A 234 6.16 5.46 -4.48
CA LEU A 234 5.70 5.63 -3.11
C LEU A 234 4.90 4.39 -2.66
N SER A 235 5.09 3.98 -1.42
CA SER A 235 4.27 2.92 -0.82
C SER A 235 2.86 3.44 -0.55
N LYS A 236 1.99 3.45 -1.59
CA LYS A 236 0.65 4.04 -1.53
C LYS A 236 -0.16 3.54 -0.33
N MET A 237 -0.15 2.25 -0.06
CA MET A 237 -0.97 1.70 1.05
C MET A 237 -0.48 2.19 2.41
N ARG A 238 0.83 2.35 2.63
CA ARG A 238 1.37 2.95 3.85
C ARG A 238 0.94 4.40 4.01
N VAL A 239 1.02 5.17 2.92
CA VAL A 239 0.59 6.57 2.92
C VAL A 239 -0.92 6.66 3.20
N LEU A 240 -1.74 5.88 2.49
CA LEU A 240 -3.18 5.84 2.73
C LEU A 240 -3.52 5.42 4.15
N TRP A 241 -2.78 4.47 4.72
CA TRP A 241 -2.96 4.09 6.11
C TRP A 241 -2.69 5.25 7.07
N CYS A 242 -1.60 5.99 6.87
CA CYS A 242 -1.31 7.18 7.68
C CYS A 242 -2.38 8.26 7.50
N LEU A 243 -2.74 8.59 6.26
CA LEU A 243 -3.75 9.60 5.93
C LEU A 243 -5.13 9.26 6.51
N ASN A 244 -5.55 8.01 6.42
CA ASN A 244 -6.87 7.56 6.89
C ASN A 244 -6.97 7.43 8.41
N ASN A 245 -5.85 7.19 9.09
CA ASN A 245 -5.78 7.13 10.55
C ASN A 245 -5.28 8.43 11.16
N MET A 246 -5.05 9.45 10.34
CA MET A 246 -4.56 10.77 10.76
C MET A 246 -3.24 10.72 11.52
N TYR A 247 -2.38 9.77 11.17
CA TYR A 247 -1.04 9.70 11.73
C TYR A 247 -0.10 10.63 10.97
N PRO A 248 0.62 11.50 11.66
CA PRO A 248 1.65 12.31 11.03
C PRO A 248 2.75 11.41 10.47
N PHE A 249 3.25 11.75 9.31
CA PHE A 249 4.23 10.92 8.63
C PHE A 249 5.15 11.73 7.72
N VAL A 250 6.31 11.14 7.43
CA VAL A 250 7.28 11.63 6.46
C VAL A 250 7.73 10.47 5.58
N MET A 251 7.86 10.72 4.29
CA MET A 251 8.19 9.70 3.28
C MET A 251 9.48 10.06 2.55
N GLU A 252 10.29 9.07 2.23
CA GLU A 252 11.41 9.29 1.32
C GLU A 252 10.88 9.53 -0.11
N ARG A 253 11.36 10.61 -0.75
CA ARG A 253 10.91 11.02 -2.09
C ARG A 253 11.25 9.97 -3.13
N CYS A 254 10.24 9.54 -3.87
CA CYS A 254 10.37 8.63 -4.99
C CYS A 254 10.49 9.42 -6.32
N SER A 255 11.06 8.79 -7.35
CA SER A 255 11.24 9.45 -8.65
C SER A 255 9.94 9.57 -9.46
N ALA A 256 8.96 8.70 -9.21
CA ALA A 256 7.65 8.79 -9.83
C ALA A 256 6.72 9.66 -8.98
N ALA A 257 6.17 10.72 -9.57
CA ALA A 257 5.15 11.54 -8.94
C ALA A 257 3.85 10.75 -8.75
N THR A 258 3.11 11.05 -7.70
CA THR A 258 1.83 10.42 -7.39
C THR A 258 0.77 11.45 -7.04
N ASP A 259 -0.50 11.05 -7.10
CA ASP A 259 -1.65 11.83 -6.64
C ASP A 259 -1.66 12.11 -5.12
N LEU A 260 -0.76 11.47 -4.39
CA LEU A 260 -0.59 11.67 -2.94
C LEU A 260 0.50 12.68 -2.58
N ASP A 261 1.31 13.11 -3.54
CA ASP A 261 2.49 13.97 -3.27
C ASP A 261 2.11 15.29 -2.58
N ASN A 262 0.96 15.85 -2.90
CA ASN A 262 0.47 17.09 -2.28
C ASN A 262 0.09 16.94 -0.79
N PHE A 263 -0.04 15.70 -0.33
CA PHE A 263 -0.43 15.39 1.06
C PHE A 263 0.69 14.77 1.87
N CYS A 264 1.86 14.54 1.26
CA CYS A 264 3.03 13.96 1.90
C CYS A 264 4.02 15.06 2.31
N LEU A 265 4.68 14.84 3.44
CA LEU A 265 5.97 15.45 3.71
C LEU A 265 7.05 14.51 3.20
N PHE A 266 8.05 15.08 2.55
CA PHE A 266 9.14 14.31 1.96
C PHE A 266 10.49 14.68 2.56
N TYR A 267 11.41 13.73 2.49
CA TYR A 267 12.84 13.92 2.65
C TYR A 267 13.58 13.25 1.48
N ASP A 268 14.71 13.78 1.09
CA ASP A 268 15.51 13.29 -0.03
C ASP A 268 16.70 12.43 0.41
N ASP A 269 17.22 12.69 1.62
CA ASP A 269 18.33 11.94 2.23
C ASP A 269 18.19 11.85 3.77
N VAL A 270 19.10 11.14 4.39
CA VAL A 270 19.05 10.91 5.85
C VAL A 270 19.43 12.14 6.65
N GLU A 271 20.23 13.04 6.10
CA GLU A 271 20.62 14.32 6.69
C GLU A 271 19.39 15.21 6.88
N GLU A 272 18.57 15.35 5.83
CA GLU A 272 17.30 16.09 5.92
C GLU A 272 16.34 15.45 6.94
N LEU A 273 16.37 14.13 7.05
CA LEU A 273 15.54 13.42 8.04
C LEU A 273 16.00 13.71 9.49
N ILE A 274 17.29 13.90 9.72
CA ILE A 274 17.83 14.35 11.01
C ILE A 274 17.35 15.77 11.33
N ASP A 275 17.39 16.68 10.34
CA ASP A 275 16.88 18.04 10.51
C ASP A 275 15.38 18.04 10.83
N ILE A 276 14.59 17.20 10.17
CA ILE A 276 13.17 17.00 10.49
C ILE A 276 12.98 16.52 11.93
N ALA A 277 13.82 15.63 12.43
CA ALA A 277 13.74 15.16 13.82
C ALA A 277 14.00 16.30 14.81
N GLN A 278 14.98 17.17 14.51
CA GLN A 278 15.31 18.33 15.33
C GLN A 278 14.20 19.39 15.33
N ASP A 279 13.50 19.57 14.21
CA ASP A 279 12.38 20.52 14.06
C ASP A 279 10.99 19.84 14.10
N ILE A 280 10.88 18.75 14.80
CA ILE A 280 9.66 17.96 14.83
C ILE A 280 8.43 18.74 15.32
N GLY A 281 8.65 19.76 16.15
CA GLY A 281 7.61 20.65 16.64
C GLY A 281 6.89 21.44 15.53
N THR A 282 7.61 21.81 14.48
CA THR A 282 7.07 22.49 13.29
C THR A 282 6.53 21.49 12.27
N VAL A 283 7.24 20.39 12.06
CA VAL A 283 6.90 19.41 11.01
C VAL A 283 5.65 18.61 11.34
N TYR A 284 5.45 18.27 12.60
CA TYR A 284 4.30 17.48 13.06
C TYR A 284 2.95 18.14 12.77
N PRO A 285 2.71 19.43 13.16
CA PRO A 285 1.46 20.10 12.81
C PRO A 285 1.19 20.15 11.32
N LYS A 286 2.22 20.42 10.51
CA LYS A 286 2.10 20.47 9.04
C LYS A 286 1.69 19.11 8.45
N SER A 287 2.18 18.00 8.99
CA SER A 287 1.74 16.67 8.57
C SER A 287 0.28 16.43 8.89
N ILE A 288 -0.22 16.89 10.04
CA ILE A 288 -1.64 16.80 10.42
C ILE A 288 -2.51 17.66 9.48
N GLU A 289 -2.05 18.86 9.13
CA GLU A 289 -2.77 19.72 8.18
C GLU A 289 -2.89 19.04 6.80
N ASN A 290 -1.84 18.39 6.33
CA ASN A 290 -1.85 17.63 5.08
C ASN A 290 -2.86 16.47 5.15
N ASN A 291 -2.91 15.73 6.27
CA ASN A 291 -3.89 14.65 6.48
C ASN A 291 -5.32 15.18 6.41
N HIS A 292 -5.57 16.33 7.05
CA HIS A 292 -6.88 16.99 7.00
C HIS A 292 -7.24 17.44 5.59
N ALA A 293 -6.30 18.07 4.87
CA ALA A 293 -6.50 18.48 3.48
C ALA A 293 -6.85 17.29 2.57
N PHE A 294 -6.17 16.14 2.76
CA PHE A 294 -6.50 14.90 2.06
C PHE A 294 -7.93 14.44 2.34
N ALA A 295 -8.30 14.38 3.62
CA ALA A 295 -9.64 13.94 4.01
C ALA A 295 -10.73 14.83 3.41
N MET A 296 -10.55 16.16 3.44
CA MET A 296 -11.50 17.11 2.86
C MET A 296 -11.61 16.98 1.34
N ALA A 297 -10.50 16.74 0.66
CA ALA A 297 -10.47 16.59 -0.80
C ALA A 297 -11.08 15.27 -1.29
N THR A 298 -11.02 14.19 -0.50
CA THR A 298 -11.28 12.83 -1.02
C THR A 298 -12.44 12.08 -0.32
N LYS A 299 -12.98 12.57 0.78
CA LYS A 299 -14.05 11.89 1.56
C LYS A 299 -15.32 11.56 0.77
N ASN A 300 -15.62 12.33 -0.28
CA ASN A 300 -16.84 12.16 -1.09
C ASN A 300 -16.61 11.42 -2.40
N LEU A 301 -15.42 10.86 -2.62
CA LEU A 301 -15.17 10.07 -3.83
C LEU A 301 -16.00 8.78 -3.80
N PRO A 302 -16.56 8.37 -4.95
CA PRO A 302 -17.33 7.13 -5.04
C PRO A 302 -16.42 5.91 -4.85
N SER A 303 -17.03 4.77 -4.47
CA SER A 303 -16.30 3.51 -4.40
C SER A 303 -15.75 3.10 -5.77
N VAL A 304 -14.49 2.66 -5.78
CA VAL A 304 -13.84 2.09 -6.97
C VAL A 304 -14.51 0.79 -7.42
N LEU A 305 -15.26 0.12 -6.55
CA LEU A 305 -15.93 -1.13 -6.88
C LEU A 305 -17.27 -0.94 -7.58
N LEU A 306 -17.86 0.28 -7.56
CA LEU A 306 -19.12 0.55 -8.27
C LEU A 306 -19.10 0.15 -9.75
N PRO A 307 -18.02 0.41 -10.53
CA PRO A 307 -18.01 0.02 -11.97
C PRO A 307 -17.92 -1.49 -12.23
N ILE A 308 -17.64 -2.29 -11.20
CA ILE A 308 -17.51 -3.76 -11.33
C ILE A 308 -18.74 -4.51 -10.78
N LEU A 309 -19.74 -3.80 -10.34
CA LEU A 309 -21.01 -4.38 -9.89
C LEU A 309 -21.95 -4.62 -11.04
#